data_4dfcac56d4b5b2faa7eeb4e8f8d742b1
#
_entry.id   4dfcac56d4b5b2faa7eeb4e8f8d742b1
#
_cell.length_a   1.000
_cell.length_b   1.000
_cell.length_c   1.000
_cell.angle_alpha   90.00
_cell.angle_beta   90.00
_cell.angle_gamma   90.00
#
_symmetry.space_group_name_H-M   'P 1'
#
loop_
_entity.id
_entity.type
_entity.pdbx_description
1 polymer ?
#
loop_
_entity_poly.entity_id
_entity_poly.type
_entity_poly.pdbx_seq_one_letter_code
_entity_poly.pdbx_strand_id
1 'polypeptide(L)'
;MGSKTHSKPLQNKLQELLDRRQTNATLRNLTLPLQNQTDFSSNDFLSLSTSPQLKSEYLQELQGNDLPLGSGGSRLLDGNSTYAEQLEQEIANFHGAASGLLFNSGFDANSGFFASVPQPEDVIVYDELVHASVHDGMRLSRAGKTIAFEHNSTSALKNALIAVLGEDEGVRDQSCNVFVALESIYSMDGDVCPLKEMVDVVEEVLGPERGYIVMDEAHSTGVLGPEGRGLVCELGLEKRIFARLHTFGKAVAANGGTSYIILSKSVMYAKQLTAILLGSDTLRHYLINYARPLIYTTFLSYPSLALIRSSYRLLQSGQSVKLQAHLQHLTQHLYTSLGHLQRHSKSASQALTVPSACPRSPIFAVQLARPKVLASFLQTHGMMVRAVVPPTVPVGTARVRICLHAGNTSAEVEKLVELLGRWCESQAVEQLHKHVQEEVVRAKL
;
A
#
# COMPACT_ATOMS: atom_id res chain seq x y z
N MET A 1 16.86 -48.41 17.05
CA MET A 1 17.74 -47.33 17.54
C MET A 1 17.30 -46.04 16.84
N GLY A 2 16.49 -45.21 17.53
CA GLY A 2 16.01 -43.93 16.99
C GLY A 2 17.14 -42.90 17.08
N SER A 3 17.55 -42.37 15.94
CA SER A 3 18.46 -41.24 15.84
C SER A 3 17.85 -40.05 16.57
N LYS A 4 18.38 -39.72 17.76
CA LYS A 4 18.13 -38.43 18.39
C LYS A 4 18.85 -37.38 17.53
N THR A 5 18.12 -36.74 16.61
CA THR A 5 18.58 -35.53 15.93
C THR A 5 18.74 -34.44 16.99
N HIS A 6 19.97 -34.20 17.44
CA HIS A 6 20.28 -33.02 18.24
C HIS A 6 19.97 -31.78 17.40
N SER A 7 18.86 -31.10 17.68
CA SER A 7 18.55 -29.82 17.06
C SER A 7 19.66 -28.83 17.43
N LYS A 8 20.16 -28.10 16.41
CA LYS A 8 21.19 -27.08 16.61
C LYS A 8 20.67 -25.96 17.52
N PRO A 9 21.45 -25.38 18.45
CA PRO A 9 20.99 -24.33 19.37
C PRO A 9 20.26 -23.17 18.71
N LEU A 10 20.69 -22.78 17.50
CA LEU A 10 20.02 -21.73 16.71
C LEU A 10 18.61 -22.13 16.28
N GLN A 11 18.41 -23.38 15.84
CA GLN A 11 17.08 -23.88 15.44
C GLN A 11 16.12 -23.85 16.61
N ASN A 12 16.56 -24.24 17.83
CA ASN A 12 15.73 -24.16 19.03
C ASN A 12 15.31 -22.72 19.32
N LYS A 13 16.26 -21.78 19.28
CA LYS A 13 15.96 -20.35 19.47
C LYS A 13 14.97 -19.80 18.45
N LEU A 14 15.11 -20.17 17.18
CA LEU A 14 14.17 -19.77 16.12
C LEU A 14 12.78 -20.38 16.37
N GLN A 15 12.71 -21.66 16.80
CA GLN A 15 11.45 -22.31 17.12
C GLN A 15 10.75 -21.64 18.32
N GLU A 16 11.47 -21.34 19.39
CA GLU A 16 10.92 -20.60 20.55
C GLU A 16 10.32 -19.24 20.15
N LEU A 17 10.95 -18.52 19.21
CA LEU A 17 10.40 -17.26 18.68
C LEU A 17 9.11 -17.48 17.86
N LEU A 18 9.03 -18.57 17.09
CA LEU A 18 7.82 -18.93 16.35
C LEU A 18 6.70 -19.38 17.31
N ASP A 19 7.01 -20.18 18.32
CA ASP A 19 6.06 -20.63 19.34
C ASP A 19 5.47 -19.45 20.13
N ARG A 20 6.30 -18.46 20.47
CA ARG A 20 5.84 -17.20 21.07
C ARG A 20 4.88 -16.45 20.15
N ARG A 21 5.16 -16.39 18.83
CA ARG A 21 4.23 -15.80 17.86
C ARG A 21 2.92 -16.58 17.78
N GLN A 22 2.97 -17.90 17.86
CA GLN A 22 1.79 -18.75 17.86
C GLN A 22 0.93 -18.52 19.10
N THR A 23 1.56 -18.51 20.28
CA THR A 23 0.89 -18.24 21.57
C THR A 23 0.20 -16.87 21.58
N ASN A 24 0.87 -15.85 21.00
CA ASN A 24 0.32 -14.50 20.89
C ASN A 24 -0.63 -14.33 19.70
N ALA A 25 -1.00 -15.41 19.00
CA ALA A 25 -1.82 -15.38 17.79
C ALA A 25 -1.30 -14.42 16.69
N THR A 26 0.04 -14.20 16.62
CA THR A 26 0.72 -13.34 15.64
C THR A 26 1.57 -14.11 14.63
N LEU A 27 1.52 -15.46 14.67
CA LEU A 27 2.20 -16.29 13.66
C LEU A 27 1.62 -16.03 12.27
N ARG A 28 2.51 -15.84 11.30
CA ARG A 28 2.15 -15.59 9.89
C ARG A 28 2.40 -16.86 9.08
N ASN A 29 1.44 -17.21 8.24
CA ASN A 29 1.55 -18.33 7.31
C ASN A 29 1.25 -17.84 5.90
N LEU A 30 1.92 -18.41 4.90
CA LEU A 30 1.54 -18.25 3.51
C LEU A 30 0.24 -19.04 3.27
N THR A 31 -0.75 -18.38 2.68
CA THR A 31 -2.05 -18.99 2.39
C THR A 31 -2.33 -18.91 0.90
N LEU A 32 -2.86 -19.97 0.31
CA LEU A 32 -3.36 -19.94 -1.05
C LEU A 32 -4.78 -19.39 -1.07
N PRO A 33 -5.15 -18.59 -2.09
CA PRO A 33 -6.53 -18.22 -2.32
C PRO A 33 -7.36 -19.49 -2.56
N LEU A 34 -8.53 -19.57 -1.95
CA LEU A 34 -9.47 -20.64 -2.27
C LEU A 34 -10.13 -20.36 -3.63
N GLN A 35 -10.43 -21.40 -4.37
CA GLN A 35 -11.17 -21.27 -5.64
C GLN A 35 -12.58 -20.76 -5.39
N ASN A 36 -13.10 -19.95 -6.31
CA ASN A 36 -14.48 -19.42 -6.27
C ASN A 36 -14.79 -18.46 -5.09
N GLN A 37 -13.80 -17.77 -4.58
CA GLN A 37 -14.05 -16.66 -3.63
C GLN A 37 -14.06 -15.32 -4.37
N THR A 38 -15.02 -14.46 -4.00
CA THR A 38 -15.00 -13.04 -4.41
C THR A 38 -13.87 -12.33 -3.67
N ASP A 39 -12.99 -11.66 -4.39
CA ASP A 39 -11.87 -10.93 -3.80
C ASP A 39 -12.34 -9.57 -3.24
N PHE A 40 -12.14 -9.39 -1.94
CA PHE A 40 -12.26 -8.14 -1.20
C PHE A 40 -10.99 -7.87 -0.38
N SER A 41 -9.84 -8.37 -0.82
CA SER A 41 -8.60 -8.38 -0.05
C SER A 41 -7.38 -7.87 -0.81
N SER A 42 -7.23 -8.15 -2.09
CA SER A 42 -6.05 -7.76 -2.86
C SER A 42 -6.00 -6.24 -3.06
N ASN A 43 -4.89 -5.76 -3.62
CA ASN A 43 -4.76 -4.35 -4.02
C ASN A 43 -4.93 -4.15 -5.54
N ASP A 44 -5.46 -5.14 -6.26
CA ASP A 44 -5.76 -5.05 -7.70
C ASP A 44 -7.03 -4.24 -7.96
N PHE A 45 -7.05 -3.01 -7.48
CA PHE A 45 -8.25 -2.17 -7.42
C PHE A 45 -8.98 -1.99 -8.76
N LEU A 46 -8.26 -2.00 -9.88
CA LEU A 46 -8.85 -1.91 -11.22
C LEU A 46 -9.13 -3.28 -11.85
N SER A 47 -8.85 -4.38 -11.16
CA SER A 47 -8.98 -5.77 -11.67
C SER A 47 -8.21 -6.01 -12.97
N LEU A 48 -7.11 -5.29 -13.16
CA LEU A 48 -6.30 -5.41 -14.37
C LEU A 48 -5.52 -6.72 -14.44
N SER A 49 -5.23 -7.35 -13.30
CA SER A 49 -4.48 -8.63 -13.26
C SER A 49 -5.20 -9.77 -14.01
N THR A 50 -6.51 -9.67 -14.14
CA THR A 50 -7.35 -10.64 -14.86
C THR A 50 -7.93 -10.10 -16.16
N SER A 51 -7.54 -8.88 -16.58
CA SER A 51 -8.06 -8.22 -17.78
C SER A 51 -7.61 -8.92 -19.07
N PRO A 52 -8.54 -9.43 -19.90
CA PRO A 52 -8.20 -9.99 -21.20
C PRO A 52 -7.55 -8.97 -22.12
N GLN A 53 -7.96 -7.70 -22.02
CA GLN A 53 -7.44 -6.62 -22.82
C GLN A 53 -5.97 -6.34 -22.47
N LEU A 54 -5.65 -6.14 -21.18
CA LEU A 54 -4.25 -5.94 -20.75
C LEU A 54 -3.38 -7.12 -21.18
N LYS A 55 -3.90 -8.35 -21.05
CA LYS A 55 -3.19 -9.54 -21.52
C LYS A 55 -2.90 -9.50 -23.00
N SER A 56 -3.88 -9.10 -23.83
CA SER A 56 -3.70 -8.97 -25.29
C SER A 56 -2.64 -7.93 -25.64
N GLU A 57 -2.72 -6.73 -25.06
CA GLU A 57 -1.75 -5.65 -25.27
C GLU A 57 -0.34 -6.04 -24.83
N TYR A 58 -0.22 -6.71 -23.69
CA TYR A 58 1.06 -7.22 -23.20
C TYR A 58 1.68 -8.27 -24.15
N LEU A 59 0.89 -9.20 -24.67
CA LEU A 59 1.40 -10.20 -25.64
C LEU A 59 1.82 -9.55 -26.95
N GLN A 60 1.09 -8.54 -27.41
CA GLN A 60 1.46 -7.76 -28.60
C GLN A 60 2.77 -6.99 -28.38
N GLU A 61 2.96 -6.38 -27.20
CA GLU A 61 4.20 -5.68 -26.85
C GLU A 61 5.40 -6.60 -26.86
N LEU A 62 5.27 -7.82 -26.30
CA LEU A 62 6.34 -8.83 -26.31
C LEU A 62 6.66 -9.33 -27.72
N GLN A 63 5.66 -9.57 -28.54
CA GLN A 63 5.85 -10.10 -29.91
C GLN A 63 6.41 -9.06 -30.86
N GLY A 64 6.05 -7.77 -30.64
CA GLY A 64 6.43 -6.67 -31.54
C GLY A 64 7.86 -6.16 -31.37
N ASN A 65 8.54 -6.49 -30.27
CA ASN A 65 9.80 -5.86 -29.88
C ASN A 65 11.02 -6.81 -29.76
N ASP A 66 10.92 -8.08 -30.06
CA ASP A 66 12.04 -9.07 -29.91
C ASP A 66 12.86 -8.86 -28.63
N LEU A 67 12.18 -8.75 -27.48
CA LEU A 67 12.80 -8.40 -26.23
C LEU A 67 13.50 -9.59 -25.56
N PRO A 68 14.68 -9.43 -24.98
CA PRO A 68 15.30 -10.43 -24.12
C PRO A 68 14.40 -10.78 -22.93
N LEU A 69 14.57 -11.99 -22.36
CA LEU A 69 13.76 -12.39 -21.20
C LEU A 69 14.24 -11.75 -19.89
N GLY A 70 15.54 -11.51 -19.74
CA GLY A 70 16.13 -10.97 -18.52
C GLY A 70 17.04 -9.79 -18.78
N SER A 71 17.31 -8.98 -17.74
CA SER A 71 18.21 -7.84 -17.82
C SER A 71 19.71 -8.20 -17.77
N GLY A 72 20.04 -9.39 -17.27
CA GLY A 72 21.42 -9.89 -17.20
C GLY A 72 22.26 -9.32 -16.06
N GLY A 73 21.86 -8.23 -15.41
CA GLY A 73 22.66 -7.59 -14.36
C GLY A 73 21.96 -6.41 -13.67
N SER A 74 22.71 -5.68 -12.86
CA SER A 74 22.26 -4.41 -12.28
C SER A 74 22.28 -3.29 -13.32
N ARG A 75 21.53 -2.20 -13.07
CA ARG A 75 21.44 -1.06 -14.00
C ARG A 75 22.77 -0.37 -14.28
N LEU A 76 23.68 -0.35 -13.31
CA LEU A 76 25.01 0.27 -13.46
C LEU A 76 26.01 -0.57 -14.24
N LEU A 77 25.70 -1.84 -14.47
CA LEU A 77 26.52 -2.73 -15.29
C LEU A 77 25.79 -3.02 -16.61
N ASP A 78 25.29 -4.24 -16.79
CA ASP A 78 24.74 -4.69 -18.08
C ASP A 78 23.19 -4.71 -18.11
N GLY A 79 22.54 -4.39 -16.99
CA GLY A 79 21.08 -4.51 -16.85
C GLY A 79 20.27 -3.30 -17.34
N ASN A 80 20.91 -2.18 -17.71
CA ASN A 80 20.20 -1.01 -18.25
C ASN A 80 19.84 -1.22 -19.73
N SER A 81 18.81 -0.50 -20.22
CA SER A 81 18.40 -0.59 -21.62
C SER A 81 17.68 0.66 -22.08
N THR A 82 17.76 0.94 -23.38
CA THR A 82 16.95 2.01 -24.01
C THR A 82 15.46 1.82 -23.75
N TYR A 83 14.99 0.58 -23.74
CA TYR A 83 13.59 0.27 -23.43
C TYR A 83 13.17 0.74 -22.03
N ALA A 84 14.01 0.51 -21.02
CA ALA A 84 13.74 0.97 -19.65
C ALA A 84 13.78 2.50 -19.54
N GLU A 85 14.76 3.15 -20.17
CA GLU A 85 14.87 4.62 -20.13
C GLU A 85 13.70 5.32 -20.84
N GLN A 86 13.27 4.78 -21.97
CA GLN A 86 12.06 5.28 -22.66
C GLN A 86 10.83 5.10 -21.79
N LEU A 87 10.66 3.95 -21.13
CA LEU A 87 9.54 3.71 -20.23
C LEU A 87 9.55 4.67 -19.04
N GLU A 88 10.72 4.94 -18.44
CA GLU A 88 10.87 5.95 -17.38
C GLU A 88 10.39 7.32 -17.84
N GLN A 89 10.76 7.73 -19.06
CA GLN A 89 10.35 9.02 -19.61
C GLN A 89 8.85 9.06 -19.94
N GLU A 90 8.29 7.98 -20.51
CA GLU A 90 6.86 7.86 -20.79
C GLU A 90 6.03 8.01 -19.50
N ILE A 91 6.44 7.35 -18.42
CA ILE A 91 5.76 7.42 -17.12
C ILE A 91 5.96 8.80 -16.48
N ALA A 92 7.18 9.37 -16.51
CA ALA A 92 7.45 10.70 -15.99
C ALA A 92 6.56 11.75 -16.69
N ASN A 93 6.46 11.70 -18.02
CA ASN A 93 5.59 12.59 -18.80
C ASN A 93 4.11 12.42 -18.42
N PHE A 94 3.63 11.18 -18.28
CA PHE A 94 2.26 10.90 -17.88
C PHE A 94 1.91 11.53 -16.53
N HIS A 95 2.80 11.49 -15.57
CA HIS A 95 2.60 12.08 -14.25
C HIS A 95 3.06 13.55 -14.14
N GLY A 96 3.53 14.18 -15.25
CA GLY A 96 4.00 15.57 -15.23
C GLY A 96 5.25 15.78 -14.39
N ALA A 97 6.19 14.83 -14.39
CA ALA A 97 7.50 14.93 -13.75
C ALA A 97 8.60 15.17 -14.78
N ALA A 98 9.71 15.78 -14.35
CA ALA A 98 10.87 15.99 -15.21
C ALA A 98 11.57 14.66 -15.53
N SER A 99 11.68 13.77 -14.55
CA SER A 99 12.43 12.52 -14.68
C SER A 99 11.83 11.41 -13.82
N GLY A 100 12.13 10.16 -14.19
CA GLY A 100 11.74 8.97 -13.43
C GLY A 100 12.88 7.96 -13.31
N LEU A 101 12.87 7.16 -12.25
CA LEU A 101 13.83 6.09 -12.01
C LEU A 101 13.12 4.83 -11.51
N LEU A 102 13.19 3.76 -12.27
CA LEU A 102 12.59 2.47 -11.94
C LEU A 102 13.38 1.72 -10.86
N PHE A 103 12.68 1.15 -9.91
CA PHE A 103 13.16 0.27 -8.85
C PHE A 103 12.47 -1.10 -8.90
N ASN A 104 13.11 -2.10 -8.32
CA ASN A 104 12.55 -3.45 -8.27
C ASN A 104 11.32 -3.55 -7.37
N SER A 105 11.17 -2.65 -6.40
CA SER A 105 9.96 -2.57 -5.55
C SER A 105 9.74 -1.17 -5.01
N GLY A 106 8.50 -0.87 -4.56
CA GLY A 106 8.20 0.35 -3.79
C GLY A 106 8.95 0.38 -2.46
N PHE A 107 9.17 -0.80 -1.87
CA PHE A 107 10.01 -0.93 -0.68
C PHE A 107 11.45 -0.46 -0.95
N ASP A 108 12.05 -0.93 -2.05
CA ASP A 108 13.41 -0.54 -2.45
C ASP A 108 13.51 0.96 -2.79
N ALA A 109 12.50 1.52 -3.43
CA ALA A 109 12.46 2.93 -3.78
C ALA A 109 12.40 3.82 -2.52
N ASN A 110 11.46 3.56 -1.59
CA ASN A 110 11.35 4.29 -0.33
C ASN A 110 12.62 4.11 0.53
N SER A 111 13.03 2.86 0.77
CA SER A 111 14.21 2.60 1.60
C SER A 111 15.49 3.18 0.99
N GLY A 112 15.64 3.12 -0.33
CA GLY A 112 16.76 3.72 -1.05
C GLY A 112 16.77 5.23 -0.96
N PHE A 113 15.61 5.88 -1.13
CA PHE A 113 15.48 7.33 -1.00
C PHE A 113 15.85 7.80 0.40
N PHE A 114 15.13 7.33 1.43
CA PHE A 114 15.33 7.82 2.80
C PHE A 114 16.68 7.44 3.40
N ALA A 115 17.30 6.35 2.93
CA ALA A 115 18.65 5.97 3.35
C ALA A 115 19.75 6.85 2.73
N SER A 116 19.52 7.46 1.55
CA SER A 116 20.60 8.10 0.80
C SER A 116 20.41 9.59 0.55
N VAL A 117 19.19 10.07 0.35
CA VAL A 117 18.94 11.48 -0.03
C VAL A 117 19.12 12.44 1.13
N PRO A 118 18.54 12.22 2.33
CA PRO A 118 18.81 13.08 3.46
C PRO A 118 20.30 13.05 3.85
N GLN A 119 20.89 14.23 4.05
CA GLN A 119 22.28 14.38 4.42
C GLN A 119 22.45 14.43 5.96
N PRO A 120 23.68 14.31 6.48
CA PRO A 120 23.93 14.60 7.90
C PRO A 120 23.33 15.95 8.29
N GLU A 121 22.70 15.98 9.45
CA GLU A 121 22.01 17.17 10.01
C GLU A 121 20.64 17.49 9.41
N ASP A 122 20.26 16.96 8.22
CA ASP A 122 18.89 17.08 7.71
C ASP A 122 17.88 16.45 8.69
N VAL A 123 16.64 16.94 8.64
CA VAL A 123 15.54 16.45 9.47
C VAL A 123 14.49 15.74 8.61
N ILE A 124 14.00 14.59 9.09
CA ILE A 124 12.85 13.91 8.48
C ILE A 124 11.66 14.05 9.41
N VAL A 125 10.60 14.71 8.96
CA VAL A 125 9.29 14.77 9.62
C VAL A 125 8.35 13.84 8.86
N TYR A 126 7.62 12.97 9.55
CA TYR A 126 6.83 11.95 8.88
C TYR A 126 5.50 11.68 9.59
N ASP A 127 4.46 11.39 8.82
CA ASP A 127 3.19 10.90 9.35
C ASP A 127 3.42 9.57 10.06
N GLU A 128 2.89 9.39 11.26
CA GLU A 128 3.15 8.20 12.10
C GLU A 128 2.71 6.88 11.46
N LEU A 129 1.83 6.91 10.45
CA LEU A 129 1.31 5.74 9.75
C LEU A 129 1.98 5.47 8.39
N VAL A 130 3.08 6.16 8.05
CA VAL A 130 3.82 5.87 6.81
C VAL A 130 4.28 4.42 6.75
N HIS A 131 4.43 3.91 5.53
CA HIS A 131 4.78 2.52 5.26
C HIS A 131 6.12 2.09 5.88
N ALA A 132 6.22 0.83 6.25
CA ALA A 132 7.41 0.23 6.87
C ALA A 132 8.72 0.48 6.08
N SER A 133 8.65 0.62 4.75
CA SER A 133 9.80 0.92 3.90
C SER A 133 10.41 2.29 4.17
N VAL A 134 9.59 3.28 4.54
CA VAL A 134 10.06 4.61 4.98
C VAL A 134 10.81 4.47 6.30
N HIS A 135 10.25 3.75 7.28
CA HIS A 135 10.93 3.47 8.55
C HIS A 135 12.25 2.74 8.37
N ASP A 136 12.32 1.75 7.48
CA ASP A 136 13.57 1.03 7.21
C ASP A 136 14.60 1.93 6.51
N GLY A 137 14.17 2.79 5.59
CA GLY A 137 15.02 3.81 4.99
C GLY A 137 15.55 4.81 6.03
N MET A 138 14.69 5.29 6.94
CA MET A 138 15.10 6.20 8.03
C MET A 138 16.12 5.56 8.99
N ARG A 139 15.99 4.25 9.30
CA ARG A 139 17.00 3.53 10.12
C ARG A 139 18.39 3.49 9.49
N LEU A 140 18.46 3.52 8.16
CA LEU A 140 19.70 3.52 7.39
C LEU A 140 20.12 4.93 6.98
N SER A 141 19.30 5.93 7.26
CA SER A 141 19.52 7.32 6.90
C SER A 141 20.70 7.92 7.65
N ARG A 142 21.29 8.94 7.02
CA ARG A 142 22.29 9.81 7.65
C ARG A 142 21.67 11.05 8.29
N ALA A 143 20.34 11.23 8.13
CA ALA A 143 19.63 12.36 8.74
C ALA A 143 19.91 12.47 10.23
N GLY A 144 20.07 13.68 10.72
CA GLY A 144 20.37 13.96 12.13
C GLY A 144 19.18 13.67 13.05
N LYS A 145 17.96 13.85 12.56
CA LYS A 145 16.75 13.73 13.37
C LYS A 145 15.57 13.17 12.54
N THR A 146 14.74 12.34 13.19
CA THR A 146 13.46 11.89 12.63
C THR A 146 12.33 12.18 13.63
N ILE A 147 11.22 12.77 13.17
CA ILE A 147 10.13 13.23 14.02
C ILE A 147 8.81 12.76 13.42
N ALA A 148 8.07 11.95 14.18
CA ALA A 148 6.71 11.58 13.82
C ALA A 148 5.73 12.71 14.19
N PHE A 149 4.70 12.90 13.37
CA PHE A 149 3.54 13.70 13.73
C PHE A 149 2.26 12.86 13.64
N GLU A 150 1.22 13.30 14.36
CA GLU A 150 -0.08 12.63 14.42
C GLU A 150 -0.71 12.52 13.03
N HIS A 151 -1.20 11.32 12.74
CA HIS A 151 -1.74 10.94 11.45
C HIS A 151 -2.73 11.95 10.86
N ASN A 152 -2.47 12.34 9.59
CA ASN A 152 -3.29 13.26 8.78
C ASN A 152 -3.61 14.61 9.48
N SER A 153 -2.86 14.99 10.51
CA SER A 153 -3.07 16.22 11.29
C SER A 153 -2.19 17.35 10.79
N THR A 154 -2.78 18.31 10.09
CA THR A 154 -2.09 19.53 9.63
C THR A 154 -1.57 20.38 10.79
N SER A 155 -2.31 20.40 11.90
CA SER A 155 -1.89 21.10 13.12
C SER A 155 -0.70 20.43 13.80
N ALA A 156 -0.68 19.09 13.85
CA ALA A 156 0.47 18.36 14.39
C ALA A 156 1.71 18.52 13.51
N LEU A 157 1.55 18.46 12.16
CA LEU A 157 2.63 18.78 11.23
C LEU A 157 3.17 20.19 11.47
N LYS A 158 2.30 21.21 11.55
CA LYS A 158 2.69 22.59 11.80
C LYS A 158 3.50 22.72 13.10
N ASN A 159 3.02 22.11 14.17
CA ASN A 159 3.71 22.12 15.47
C ASN A 159 5.08 21.44 15.41
N ALA A 160 5.19 20.30 14.72
CA ALA A 160 6.46 19.60 14.53
C ALA A 160 7.46 20.46 13.75
N LEU A 161 7.04 21.12 12.68
CA LEU A 161 7.90 22.01 11.87
C LEU A 161 8.33 23.25 12.64
N ILE A 162 7.44 23.88 13.42
CA ILE A 162 7.77 25.02 14.29
C ILE A 162 8.79 24.60 15.37
N ALA A 163 8.62 23.41 15.96
CA ALA A 163 9.58 22.89 16.94
C ALA A 163 10.97 22.68 16.31
N VAL A 164 11.02 22.09 15.10
CA VAL A 164 12.27 21.93 14.34
C VAL A 164 12.95 23.29 14.11
N LEU A 165 12.23 24.31 13.64
CA LEU A 165 12.76 25.66 13.46
C LEU A 165 13.24 26.29 14.77
N GLY A 166 12.56 26.02 15.88
CA GLY A 166 12.91 26.57 17.20
C GLY A 166 14.17 25.93 17.79
N GLU A 167 14.35 24.64 17.61
CA GLU A 167 15.42 23.84 18.23
C GLU A 167 16.67 23.70 17.35
N ASP A 168 16.52 23.73 16.02
CA ASP A 168 17.59 23.42 15.09
C ASP A 168 18.10 24.69 14.40
N GLU A 169 19.35 25.07 14.71
CA GLU A 169 19.99 26.26 14.15
C GLU A 169 20.24 26.08 12.65
N GLY A 170 20.64 24.89 12.22
CA GLY A 170 20.90 24.58 10.81
C GLY A 170 19.63 24.67 9.94
N VAL A 171 18.47 24.36 10.49
CA VAL A 171 17.20 24.57 9.78
C VAL A 171 16.84 26.05 9.72
N ARG A 172 17.13 26.84 10.77
CA ARG A 172 16.90 28.29 10.77
C ARG A 172 17.80 29.04 9.80
N ASP A 173 19.09 28.75 9.78
CA ASP A 173 20.08 29.41 8.93
C ASP A 173 20.17 28.84 7.51
N GLN A 174 19.34 27.85 7.21
CA GLN A 174 19.19 27.19 5.90
C GLN A 174 20.37 26.28 5.50
N SER A 175 21.21 25.88 6.44
CA SER A 175 22.27 24.90 6.17
C SER A 175 21.77 23.44 6.12
N CYS A 176 20.58 23.16 6.68
CA CYS A 176 19.92 21.84 6.71
C CYS A 176 18.54 21.87 6.06
N ASN A 177 18.14 20.73 5.54
CA ASN A 177 16.85 20.53 4.85
C ASN A 177 15.86 19.79 5.74
N VAL A 178 14.57 19.97 5.47
CA VAL A 178 13.49 19.23 6.12
C VAL A 178 12.75 18.41 5.08
N PHE A 179 12.78 17.08 5.22
CA PHE A 179 12.00 16.17 4.40
C PHE A 179 10.69 15.84 5.11
N VAL A 180 9.57 15.90 4.39
CA VAL A 180 8.25 15.56 4.93
C VAL A 180 7.72 14.33 4.19
N ALA A 181 7.59 13.19 4.90
CA ALA A 181 7.13 11.93 4.32
C ALA A 181 5.63 11.72 4.55
N LEU A 182 4.88 11.56 3.46
CA LEU A 182 3.43 11.39 3.42
C LEU A 182 3.01 10.25 2.47
N GLU A 183 1.83 9.67 2.68
CA GLU A 183 1.16 8.78 1.72
C GLU A 183 -0.14 9.41 1.20
N SER A 184 -0.43 9.23 -0.07
CA SER A 184 -1.68 9.73 -0.67
C SER A 184 -2.92 9.01 -0.17
N ILE A 185 -2.83 7.71 -0.01
CA ILE A 185 -3.83 6.83 0.61
C ILE A 185 -3.09 5.91 1.57
N TYR A 186 -3.47 5.93 2.85
CA TYR A 186 -2.88 5.06 3.86
C TYR A 186 -3.49 3.67 3.80
N SER A 187 -2.63 2.68 3.67
CA SER A 187 -2.98 1.33 3.23
C SER A 187 -3.90 0.57 4.18
N MET A 188 -3.87 0.87 5.48
CA MET A 188 -4.60 0.10 6.51
C MET A 188 -5.96 0.70 6.84
N ASP A 189 -6.16 1.99 6.61
CA ASP A 189 -7.37 2.73 6.90
C ASP A 189 -8.13 3.13 5.63
N GLY A 190 -7.41 3.37 4.54
CA GLY A 190 -7.98 3.79 3.27
C GLY A 190 -8.31 5.28 3.23
N ASP A 191 -7.89 6.04 4.22
CA ASP A 191 -8.07 7.48 4.26
C ASP A 191 -7.06 8.19 3.37
N VAL A 192 -7.46 9.35 2.88
CA VAL A 192 -6.71 10.17 1.94
C VAL A 192 -6.05 11.31 2.68
N CYS A 193 -4.78 11.54 2.40
CA CYS A 193 -4.02 12.66 2.94
C CYS A 193 -4.69 14.00 2.56
N PRO A 194 -4.87 14.94 3.50
CA PRO A 194 -5.23 16.33 3.20
C PRO A 194 -4.03 17.07 2.57
N LEU A 195 -3.58 16.59 1.40
CA LEU A 195 -2.28 16.93 0.81
C LEU A 195 -2.13 18.41 0.54
N LYS A 196 -3.19 19.09 0.05
CA LYS A 196 -3.10 20.51 -0.25
C LYS A 196 -2.79 21.32 1.02
N GLU A 197 -3.51 21.03 2.10
CA GLU A 197 -3.33 21.68 3.39
C GLU A 197 -1.96 21.35 4.00
N MET A 198 -1.48 20.10 3.84
CA MET A 198 -0.14 19.70 4.28
C MET A 198 0.96 20.48 3.55
N VAL A 199 0.83 20.59 2.22
CA VAL A 199 1.77 21.37 1.39
C VAL A 199 1.75 22.84 1.80
N ASP A 200 0.56 23.44 1.98
CA ASP A 200 0.42 24.84 2.38
C ASP A 200 1.06 25.08 3.76
N VAL A 201 0.93 24.16 4.72
CA VAL A 201 1.60 24.24 6.04
C VAL A 201 3.12 24.15 5.91
N VAL A 202 3.65 23.25 5.09
CA VAL A 202 5.10 23.11 4.89
C VAL A 202 5.68 24.41 4.33
N GLU A 203 5.04 24.99 3.31
CA GLU A 203 5.50 26.24 2.69
C GLU A 203 5.30 27.47 3.60
N GLU A 204 4.22 27.49 4.39
CA GLU A 204 3.99 28.57 5.38
C GLU A 204 5.10 28.60 6.43
N VAL A 205 5.51 27.44 6.92
CA VAL A 205 6.46 27.37 8.05
C VAL A 205 7.92 27.41 7.59
N LEU A 206 8.26 26.67 6.53
CA LEU A 206 9.64 26.53 6.07
C LEU A 206 9.99 27.41 4.86
N GLY A 207 9.00 27.93 4.16
CA GLY A 207 9.16 28.54 2.84
C GLY A 207 9.20 27.48 1.71
N PRO A 208 8.99 27.93 0.45
CA PRO A 208 8.76 27.02 -0.69
C PRO A 208 10.00 26.21 -1.13
N GLU A 209 11.19 26.57 -0.68
CA GLU A 209 12.45 25.97 -1.13
C GLU A 209 13.15 25.10 -0.09
N ARG A 210 12.59 24.93 1.12
CA ARG A 210 13.25 24.23 2.22
C ARG A 210 12.52 23.01 2.75
N GLY A 211 11.23 22.89 2.47
CA GLY A 211 10.41 21.74 2.82
C GLY A 211 10.30 20.80 1.65
N TYR A 212 10.93 19.64 1.71
CA TYR A 212 10.95 18.65 0.62
C TYR A 212 9.92 17.55 0.88
N ILE A 213 8.72 17.69 0.30
CA ILE A 213 7.66 16.69 0.47
C ILE A 213 7.95 15.48 -0.41
N VAL A 214 7.95 14.30 0.22
CA VAL A 214 8.09 12.99 -0.43
C VAL A 214 6.74 12.26 -0.30
N MET A 215 6.09 12.04 -1.44
CA MET A 215 4.74 11.48 -1.49
C MET A 215 4.75 10.04 -2.00
N ASP A 216 4.25 9.11 -1.20
CA ASP A 216 3.98 7.75 -1.64
C ASP A 216 2.56 7.66 -2.24
N GLU A 217 2.51 7.46 -3.56
CA GLU A 217 1.28 7.35 -4.37
C GLU A 217 0.92 5.88 -4.66
N ALA A 218 1.44 4.93 -3.91
CA ALA A 218 1.30 3.51 -4.20
C ALA A 218 -0.16 3.03 -4.24
N HIS A 219 -1.04 3.60 -3.43
CA HIS A 219 -2.46 3.24 -3.38
C HIS A 219 -3.37 4.17 -4.19
N SER A 220 -2.89 5.35 -4.60
CA SER A 220 -3.65 6.30 -5.44
C SER A 220 -3.40 6.10 -6.94
N THR A 221 -2.23 5.57 -7.33
CA THR A 221 -1.91 5.23 -8.72
C THR A 221 -2.95 4.30 -9.31
N GLY A 222 -3.57 4.71 -10.42
CA GLY A 222 -4.68 4.01 -11.06
C GLY A 222 -6.06 4.27 -10.43
N VAL A 223 -6.13 4.86 -9.22
CA VAL A 223 -7.37 5.02 -8.45
C VAL A 223 -7.86 6.46 -8.43
N LEU A 224 -6.97 7.41 -8.08
CA LEU A 224 -7.29 8.83 -7.97
C LEU A 224 -6.73 9.64 -9.14
N GLY A 225 -7.33 10.79 -9.35
CA GLY A 225 -6.92 11.75 -10.36
C GLY A 225 -7.31 11.39 -11.79
N PRO A 226 -7.13 12.31 -12.73
CA PRO A 226 -7.40 12.07 -14.14
C PRO A 226 -6.61 10.87 -14.64
N GLU A 227 -7.28 9.92 -15.31
CA GLU A 227 -6.65 8.72 -15.87
C GLU A 227 -5.89 7.85 -14.86
N GLY A 228 -6.13 8.06 -13.54
CA GLY A 228 -5.41 7.35 -12.47
C GLY A 228 -4.01 7.88 -12.18
N ARG A 229 -3.74 9.16 -12.48
CA ARG A 229 -2.43 9.79 -12.27
C ARG A 229 -2.07 10.07 -10.82
N GLY A 230 -2.95 9.76 -9.88
CA GLY A 230 -2.72 9.92 -8.44
C GLY A 230 -3.21 11.24 -7.87
N LEU A 231 -3.08 11.38 -6.54
CA LEU A 231 -3.59 12.51 -5.76
C LEU A 231 -2.85 13.82 -6.10
N VAL A 232 -1.53 13.75 -6.28
CA VAL A 232 -0.73 14.95 -6.61
C VAL A 232 -1.19 15.57 -7.92
N CYS A 233 -1.39 14.76 -8.97
CA CYS A 233 -1.90 15.22 -10.25
C CYS A 233 -3.37 15.68 -10.19
N GLU A 234 -4.17 15.06 -9.34
CA GLU A 234 -5.56 15.48 -9.11
C GLU A 234 -5.65 16.90 -8.55
N LEU A 235 -4.71 17.26 -7.68
CA LEU A 235 -4.66 18.55 -7.01
C LEU A 235 -3.81 19.60 -7.75
N GLY A 236 -3.14 19.22 -8.85
CA GLY A 236 -2.25 20.12 -9.60
C GLY A 236 -1.00 20.53 -8.82
N LEU A 237 -0.50 19.65 -7.94
CA LEU A 237 0.61 19.94 -7.03
C LEU A 237 1.97 19.41 -7.52
N GLU A 238 2.07 18.99 -8.79
CA GLU A 238 3.26 18.31 -9.34
C GLU A 238 4.56 19.10 -9.12
N LYS A 239 4.47 20.43 -9.16
CA LYS A 239 5.64 21.32 -8.99
C LYS A 239 5.98 21.63 -7.54
N ARG A 240 5.07 21.27 -6.60
CA ARG A 240 5.23 21.53 -5.15
C ARG A 240 5.67 20.29 -4.37
N ILE A 241 5.78 19.14 -5.04
CA ILE A 241 6.20 17.87 -4.45
C ILE A 241 7.60 17.53 -4.96
N PHE A 242 8.53 17.33 -4.03
CA PHE A 242 9.94 17.06 -4.36
C PHE A 242 10.15 15.70 -5.01
N ALA A 243 9.53 14.65 -4.47
CA ALA A 243 9.63 13.30 -4.99
C ALA A 243 8.30 12.54 -4.84
N ARG A 244 7.94 11.73 -5.83
CA ARG A 244 6.73 10.91 -5.83
C ARG A 244 7.07 9.47 -6.15
N LEU A 245 6.56 8.55 -5.34
CA LEU A 245 6.68 7.12 -5.55
C LEU A 245 5.37 6.58 -6.12
N HIS A 246 5.42 5.91 -7.26
CA HIS A 246 4.32 5.15 -7.84
C HIS A 246 4.68 3.67 -7.89
N THR A 247 3.77 2.78 -7.48
CA THR A 247 3.97 1.33 -7.54
C THR A 247 3.07 0.70 -8.59
N PHE A 248 3.55 -0.35 -9.23
CA PHE A 248 2.83 -0.97 -10.34
C PHE A 248 2.13 -2.29 -9.97
N GLY A 249 2.39 -2.84 -8.81
CA GLY A 249 1.87 -4.12 -8.36
C GLY A 249 0.51 -4.07 -7.67
N LYS A 250 -0.19 -2.93 -7.73
CA LYS A 250 -1.52 -2.73 -7.16
C LYS A 250 -2.55 -2.52 -8.28
N ALA A 251 -3.23 -1.38 -8.32
CA ALA A 251 -4.27 -1.10 -9.34
C ALA A 251 -3.77 -1.26 -10.78
N VAL A 252 -2.50 -0.98 -11.05
CA VAL A 252 -1.90 -1.06 -12.39
C VAL A 252 -1.56 -2.51 -12.79
N ALA A 253 -1.57 -3.46 -11.84
CA ALA A 253 -1.38 -4.91 -12.04
C ALA A 253 -0.11 -5.31 -12.83
N ALA A 254 0.87 -4.41 -12.90
CA ALA A 254 2.05 -4.60 -13.75
C ALA A 254 3.23 -5.22 -13.01
N ASN A 255 3.02 -5.71 -11.79
CA ASN A 255 4.00 -6.53 -11.10
C ASN A 255 3.36 -7.32 -9.94
N GLY A 256 3.89 -8.52 -9.71
CA GLY A 256 3.25 -9.52 -8.87
C GLY A 256 2.16 -10.25 -9.65
N GLY A 257 1.97 -9.91 -10.92
CA GLY A 257 1.18 -10.66 -11.85
C GLY A 257 1.83 -12.01 -12.10
N THR A 258 1.09 -13.05 -11.86
CA THR A 258 1.38 -14.39 -12.34
C THR A 258 1.43 -14.31 -13.86
N SER A 259 2.62 -14.29 -14.45
CA SER A 259 2.75 -14.59 -15.87
C SER A 259 2.29 -16.02 -16.04
N TYR A 260 1.02 -16.21 -16.40
CA TYR A 260 0.53 -17.51 -16.86
C TYR A 260 1.15 -17.80 -18.23
N ILE A 261 2.41 -18.18 -18.25
CA ILE A 261 2.91 -18.97 -19.35
C ILE A 261 2.37 -20.38 -19.06
N ILE A 262 1.26 -20.72 -19.71
CA ILE A 262 0.75 -22.11 -19.73
C ILE A 262 1.73 -22.92 -20.56
N LEU A 263 2.82 -23.34 -19.95
CA LEU A 263 3.57 -24.54 -20.32
C LEU A 263 3.34 -25.52 -19.18
N SER A 264 2.35 -26.42 -19.42
CA SER A 264 2.08 -27.64 -18.64
C SER A 264 2.33 -27.59 -17.11
N LYS A 265 1.25 -27.40 -16.34
CA LYS A 265 1.07 -27.87 -14.95
C LYS A 265 2.00 -27.37 -13.82
N SER A 266 2.72 -26.27 -13.93
CA SER A 266 3.43 -25.70 -12.79
C SER A 266 3.24 -24.18 -12.72
N VAL A 267 2.61 -23.68 -11.66
CA VAL A 267 2.41 -22.27 -11.38
C VAL A 267 3.52 -21.80 -10.45
N MET A 268 4.40 -20.93 -10.93
CA MET A 268 5.38 -20.23 -10.07
C MET A 268 4.86 -18.86 -9.72
N TYR A 269 4.79 -18.55 -8.42
CA TYR A 269 4.43 -17.24 -7.90
C TYR A 269 5.70 -16.45 -7.59
N ALA A 270 5.96 -15.38 -8.33
CA ALA A 270 6.96 -14.37 -7.97
C ALA A 270 6.24 -13.05 -7.73
N LYS A 271 6.15 -12.63 -6.46
CA LYS A 271 5.66 -11.29 -6.09
C LYS A 271 6.86 -10.35 -5.99
N GLN A 272 7.17 -9.64 -7.06
CA GLN A 272 8.01 -8.45 -7.01
C GLN A 272 7.13 -7.24 -7.31
N LEU A 273 7.14 -6.24 -6.41
CA LEU A 273 6.37 -5.00 -6.55
C LEU A 273 7.27 -3.94 -7.18
N THR A 274 7.28 -3.80 -8.49
CA THR A 274 8.02 -2.74 -9.18
C THR A 274 7.47 -1.35 -8.86
N ALA A 275 8.34 -0.35 -8.91
CA ALA A 275 7.99 1.03 -8.64
C ALA A 275 8.82 1.99 -9.50
N ILE A 276 8.36 3.23 -9.60
CA ILE A 276 9.11 4.36 -10.13
C ILE A 276 9.14 5.49 -9.10
N LEU A 277 10.29 6.13 -8.96
CA LEU A 277 10.43 7.38 -8.21
C LEU A 277 10.56 8.52 -9.21
N LEU A 278 9.67 9.49 -9.11
CA LEU A 278 9.58 10.66 -9.98
C LEU A 278 10.13 11.89 -9.27
N GLY A 279 10.87 12.74 -9.99
CA GLY A 279 11.45 13.96 -9.45
C GLY A 279 12.26 14.71 -10.50
N SER A 280 13.26 15.47 -10.05
CA SER A 280 14.20 16.18 -10.91
C SER A 280 15.26 15.26 -11.50
N ASP A 281 15.92 15.70 -12.57
CA ASP A 281 17.09 15.00 -13.14
C ASP A 281 18.23 14.88 -12.14
N THR A 282 18.43 15.89 -11.31
CA THR A 282 19.44 15.86 -10.25
C THR A 282 19.15 14.75 -9.24
N LEU A 283 17.91 14.61 -8.79
CA LEU A 283 17.49 13.55 -7.88
C LEU A 283 17.70 12.17 -8.52
N ARG A 284 17.29 12.01 -9.78
CA ARG A 284 17.52 10.77 -10.54
C ARG A 284 19.00 10.39 -10.58
N HIS A 285 19.88 11.32 -10.97
CA HIS A 285 21.33 11.09 -11.02
C HIS A 285 21.92 10.78 -9.63
N TYR A 286 21.46 11.46 -8.60
CA TYR A 286 21.88 11.19 -7.22
C TYR A 286 21.53 9.77 -6.78
N LEU A 287 20.30 9.32 -7.01
CA LEU A 287 19.84 7.97 -6.65
C LEU A 287 20.58 6.88 -7.41
N ILE A 288 20.92 7.09 -8.68
CA ILE A 288 21.74 6.16 -9.47
C ILE A 288 23.11 5.92 -8.79
N ASN A 289 23.65 6.93 -8.11
CA ASN A 289 24.98 6.86 -7.49
C ASN A 289 24.95 6.41 -6.01
N TYR A 290 23.81 6.58 -5.31
CA TYR A 290 23.74 6.39 -3.86
C TYR A 290 22.66 5.43 -3.36
N ALA A 291 21.61 5.14 -4.14
CA ALA A 291 20.55 4.23 -3.72
C ALA A 291 21.01 2.76 -3.83
N ARG A 292 21.46 2.19 -2.73
CA ARG A 292 22.00 0.82 -2.67
C ARG A 292 21.04 -0.25 -3.22
N PRO A 293 19.69 -0.17 -2.97
CA PRO A 293 18.74 -1.13 -3.55
C PRO A 293 18.66 -1.07 -5.09
N LEU A 294 19.07 0.03 -5.72
CA LEU A 294 19.19 0.13 -7.17
C LEU A 294 20.53 -0.41 -7.67
N ILE A 295 21.62 -0.04 -6.97
CA ILE A 295 23.00 -0.29 -7.41
C ILE A 295 23.33 -1.78 -7.36
N TYR A 296 22.95 -2.46 -6.26
CA TYR A 296 23.43 -3.81 -5.93
C TYR A 296 22.38 -4.90 -6.15
N THR A 297 21.42 -4.69 -7.05
CA THR A 297 20.40 -5.69 -7.40
C THR A 297 20.33 -5.89 -8.90
N THR A 298 19.99 -7.10 -9.33
CA THR A 298 19.63 -7.38 -10.72
C THR A 298 18.37 -6.59 -11.08
N PHE A 299 18.42 -5.93 -12.24
CA PHE A 299 17.31 -5.09 -12.70
C PHE A 299 16.12 -5.92 -13.20
N LEU A 300 15.02 -5.23 -13.44
CA LEU A 300 13.78 -5.81 -13.94
C LEU A 300 13.96 -6.55 -15.27
N SER A 301 13.22 -7.63 -15.43
CA SER A 301 13.16 -8.35 -16.70
C SER A 301 12.38 -7.55 -17.76
N TYR A 302 12.68 -7.75 -19.03
CA TYR A 302 11.95 -7.10 -20.12
C TYR A 302 10.46 -7.45 -20.13
N PRO A 303 10.02 -8.70 -19.85
CA PRO A 303 8.59 -8.97 -19.66
C PRO A 303 7.94 -8.12 -18.57
N SER A 304 8.64 -7.83 -17.47
CA SER A 304 8.10 -6.94 -16.43
C SER A 304 7.96 -5.50 -16.94
N LEU A 305 8.97 -5.00 -17.65
CA LEU A 305 8.93 -3.67 -18.25
C LEU A 305 7.82 -3.55 -19.31
N ALA A 306 7.65 -4.55 -20.15
CA ALA A 306 6.59 -4.61 -21.15
C ALA A 306 5.19 -4.61 -20.54
N LEU A 307 5.00 -5.32 -19.42
CA LEU A 307 3.72 -5.31 -18.71
C LEU A 307 3.43 -3.93 -18.10
N ILE A 308 4.43 -3.26 -17.52
CA ILE A 308 4.28 -1.88 -17.02
C ILE A 308 3.88 -0.94 -18.16
N ARG A 309 4.55 -1.01 -19.31
CA ARG A 309 4.25 -0.17 -20.48
C ARG A 309 2.82 -0.40 -20.97
N SER A 310 2.40 -1.67 -21.10
CA SER A 310 1.04 -2.01 -21.54
C SER A 310 -0.02 -1.48 -20.58
N SER A 311 0.21 -1.60 -19.26
CA SER A 311 -0.71 -1.06 -18.27
C SER A 311 -0.81 0.48 -18.34
N TYR A 312 0.31 1.17 -18.52
CA TYR A 312 0.30 2.64 -18.68
C TYR A 312 -0.36 3.08 -19.97
N ARG A 313 -0.20 2.36 -21.07
CA ARG A 313 -0.95 2.65 -22.32
C ARG A 313 -2.46 2.54 -22.09
N LEU A 314 -2.90 1.56 -21.32
CA LEU A 314 -4.31 1.41 -20.94
C LEU A 314 -4.81 2.60 -20.10
N LEU A 315 -4.02 3.11 -19.17
CA LEU A 315 -4.34 4.34 -18.45
C LEU A 315 -4.40 5.55 -19.39
N GLN A 316 -3.35 5.77 -20.19
CA GLN A 316 -3.21 6.90 -21.13
C GLN A 316 -4.30 6.95 -22.21
N SER A 317 -4.81 5.79 -22.62
CA SER A 317 -5.91 5.72 -23.58
C SER A 317 -7.28 6.09 -23.00
N GLY A 318 -7.37 6.36 -21.69
CA GLY A 318 -8.61 6.67 -20.99
C GLY A 318 -9.52 5.47 -20.74
N GLN A 319 -9.10 4.26 -21.10
CA GLN A 319 -9.91 3.05 -20.94
C GLN A 319 -10.14 2.69 -19.46
N SER A 320 -9.22 3.07 -18.60
CA SER A 320 -9.34 2.90 -17.14
C SER A 320 -10.38 3.83 -16.50
N VAL A 321 -10.79 4.92 -17.14
CA VAL A 321 -11.72 5.90 -16.57
C VAL A 321 -13.06 5.26 -16.17
N LYS A 322 -13.56 4.33 -17.00
CA LYS A 322 -14.80 3.59 -16.69
C LYS A 322 -14.62 2.68 -15.47
N LEU A 323 -13.45 2.04 -15.32
CA LEU A 323 -13.13 1.21 -14.18
C LEU A 323 -13.01 2.03 -12.90
N GLN A 324 -12.37 3.21 -12.97
CA GLN A 324 -12.30 4.16 -11.86
C GLN A 324 -13.69 4.63 -11.43
N ALA A 325 -14.53 5.02 -12.39
CA ALA A 325 -15.90 5.46 -12.10
C ALA A 325 -16.74 4.34 -11.46
N HIS A 326 -16.63 3.11 -11.96
CA HIS A 326 -17.31 1.96 -11.37
C HIS A 326 -16.80 1.65 -9.96
N LEU A 327 -15.49 1.71 -9.74
CA LEU A 327 -14.87 1.53 -8.43
C LEU A 327 -15.38 2.56 -7.41
N GLN A 328 -15.50 3.83 -7.80
CA GLN A 328 -16.07 4.89 -6.97
C GLN A 328 -17.56 4.66 -6.68
N HIS A 329 -18.33 4.18 -7.67
CA HIS A 329 -19.73 3.79 -7.46
C HIS A 329 -19.83 2.67 -6.41
N LEU A 330 -19.02 1.62 -6.52
CA LEU A 330 -19.00 0.52 -5.53
C LEU A 330 -18.56 1.00 -4.14
N THR A 331 -17.63 1.94 -4.07
CA THR A 331 -17.18 2.57 -2.81
C THR A 331 -18.36 3.29 -2.13
N GLN A 332 -19.08 4.13 -2.87
CA GLN A 332 -20.27 4.79 -2.36
C GLN A 332 -21.37 3.80 -1.96
N HIS A 333 -21.55 2.75 -2.74
CA HIS A 333 -22.55 1.71 -2.48
C HIS A 333 -22.24 0.95 -1.18
N LEU A 334 -20.98 0.49 -0.98
CA LEU A 334 -20.56 -0.18 0.25
C LEU A 334 -20.73 0.74 1.47
N TYR A 335 -20.29 2.00 1.37
CA TYR A 335 -20.43 2.98 2.46
C TYR A 335 -21.90 3.16 2.87
N THR A 336 -22.78 3.36 1.91
CA THR A 336 -24.21 3.55 2.14
C THR A 336 -24.85 2.30 2.78
N SER A 337 -24.48 1.11 2.29
CA SER A 337 -24.99 -0.18 2.78
C SER A 337 -24.50 -0.48 4.20
N LEU A 338 -23.24 -0.20 4.52
CA LEU A 338 -22.71 -0.32 5.89
C LEU A 338 -23.40 0.66 6.84
N GLY A 339 -23.61 1.90 6.42
CA GLY A 339 -24.37 2.90 7.20
C GLY A 339 -25.83 2.48 7.44
N HIS A 340 -26.46 1.85 6.44
CA HIS A 340 -27.80 1.28 6.60
C HIS A 340 -27.79 0.12 7.62
N LEU A 341 -26.85 -0.80 7.50
CA LEU A 341 -26.68 -1.93 8.44
C LEU A 341 -26.53 -1.42 9.88
N GLN A 342 -25.68 -0.42 10.12
CA GLN A 342 -25.49 0.15 11.46
C GLN A 342 -26.75 0.79 12.04
N ARG A 343 -27.53 1.51 11.23
CA ARG A 343 -28.75 2.18 11.70
C ARG A 343 -29.87 1.21 12.01
N HIS A 344 -29.96 0.06 11.32
CA HIS A 344 -31.09 -0.86 11.42
C HIS A 344 -30.77 -2.15 12.18
N SER A 345 -29.50 -2.39 12.53
CA SER A 345 -29.06 -3.55 13.34
C SER A 345 -28.32 -3.08 14.58
N LYS A 346 -28.96 -3.26 15.75
CA LYS A 346 -28.35 -2.95 17.06
C LYS A 346 -27.07 -3.76 17.29
N SER A 347 -27.06 -5.04 16.91
CA SER A 347 -25.88 -5.91 17.02
C SER A 347 -24.73 -5.41 16.16
N ALA A 348 -25.00 -4.95 14.93
CA ALA A 348 -23.98 -4.40 14.05
C ALA A 348 -23.43 -3.06 14.56
N SER A 349 -24.29 -2.16 15.07
CA SER A 349 -23.84 -0.88 15.61
C SER A 349 -22.98 -1.01 16.87
N GLN A 350 -23.13 -2.10 17.63
CA GLN A 350 -22.33 -2.40 18.81
C GLN A 350 -21.04 -3.17 18.50
N ALA A 351 -21.05 -4.00 17.45
CA ALA A 351 -19.95 -4.89 17.12
C ALA A 351 -18.93 -4.31 16.14
N LEU A 352 -19.37 -3.40 15.26
CA LEU A 352 -18.56 -2.87 14.16
C LEU A 352 -18.40 -1.35 14.28
N THR A 353 -17.19 -0.84 14.02
CA THR A 353 -16.94 0.57 13.73
C THR A 353 -16.59 0.70 12.25
N VAL A 354 -17.37 1.47 11.50
CA VAL A 354 -17.20 1.73 10.08
C VAL A 354 -16.73 3.16 9.86
N PRO A 355 -16.16 3.52 8.68
CA PRO A 355 -15.77 4.89 8.39
C PRO A 355 -16.92 5.88 8.60
N SER A 356 -16.63 7.01 9.24
CA SER A 356 -17.62 8.07 9.52
C SER A 356 -18.02 8.88 8.29
N ALA A 357 -17.15 8.91 7.27
CA ALA A 357 -17.40 9.52 5.96
C ALA A 357 -17.11 8.52 4.86
N CYS A 358 -17.70 8.72 3.68
CA CYS A 358 -17.44 7.88 2.53
C CYS A 358 -15.95 8.01 2.14
N PRO A 359 -15.16 6.93 2.14
CA PRO A 359 -13.79 6.99 1.69
C PRO A 359 -13.71 7.39 0.21
N ARG A 360 -12.65 8.10 -0.15
CA ARG A 360 -12.31 8.34 -1.56
C ARG A 360 -11.51 7.20 -2.17
N SER A 361 -11.00 6.32 -1.33
CA SER A 361 -10.28 5.12 -1.71
C SER A 361 -11.18 3.87 -1.67
N PRO A 362 -10.83 2.79 -2.37
CA PRO A 362 -11.58 1.54 -2.35
C PRO A 362 -11.31 0.69 -1.09
N ILE A 363 -10.65 1.25 -0.08
CA ILE A 363 -10.23 0.54 1.13
C ILE A 363 -11.13 0.96 2.29
N PHE A 364 -11.70 -0.04 2.98
CA PHE A 364 -12.53 0.14 4.17
C PHE A 364 -11.92 -0.57 5.37
N ALA A 365 -11.68 0.17 6.44
CA ALA A 365 -11.31 -0.37 7.74
C ALA A 365 -12.56 -0.60 8.58
N VAL A 366 -13.05 -1.84 8.65
CA VAL A 366 -14.13 -2.22 9.56
C VAL A 366 -13.53 -2.70 10.86
N GLN A 367 -13.51 -1.84 11.89
CA GLN A 367 -12.88 -2.14 13.18
C GLN A 367 -13.82 -2.96 14.07
N LEU A 368 -13.24 -3.94 14.78
CA LEU A 368 -13.96 -4.80 15.70
C LEU A 368 -13.01 -5.58 16.63
N ALA A 369 -13.55 -6.09 17.73
CA ALA A 369 -12.74 -6.83 18.73
C ALA A 369 -12.18 -8.17 18.22
N ARG A 370 -12.87 -8.87 17.32
CA ARG A 370 -12.54 -10.24 16.86
C ARG A 370 -12.37 -10.34 15.34
N PRO A 371 -11.46 -9.57 14.70
CA PRO A 371 -11.37 -9.50 13.23
C PRO A 371 -11.00 -10.82 12.56
N LYS A 372 -10.21 -11.68 13.23
CA LYS A 372 -9.84 -13.00 12.67
C LYS A 372 -11.05 -13.93 12.58
N VAL A 373 -11.94 -13.87 13.56
CA VAL A 373 -13.17 -14.70 13.57
C VAL A 373 -14.11 -14.24 12.45
N LEU A 374 -14.31 -12.93 12.31
CA LEU A 374 -15.11 -12.39 11.21
C LEU A 374 -14.50 -12.72 9.85
N ALA A 375 -13.18 -12.53 9.68
CA ALA A 375 -12.51 -12.87 8.41
C ALA A 375 -12.67 -14.34 8.05
N SER A 376 -12.51 -15.24 9.02
CA SER A 376 -12.73 -16.69 8.80
C SER A 376 -14.17 -16.98 8.41
N PHE A 377 -15.16 -16.38 9.08
CA PHE A 377 -16.58 -16.53 8.74
C PHE A 377 -16.85 -16.06 7.31
N LEU A 378 -16.39 -14.89 6.91
CA LEU A 378 -16.59 -14.37 5.55
C LEU A 378 -15.89 -15.25 4.49
N GLN A 379 -14.69 -15.73 4.78
CA GLN A 379 -13.95 -16.62 3.87
C GLN A 379 -14.67 -17.95 3.67
N THR A 380 -15.28 -18.55 4.70
CA THR A 380 -16.09 -19.78 4.57
C THR A 380 -17.38 -19.57 3.78
N HIS A 381 -17.82 -18.30 3.65
CA HIS A 381 -18.98 -17.93 2.83
C HIS A 381 -18.59 -17.36 1.45
N GLY A 382 -17.34 -17.57 1.03
CA GLY A 382 -16.88 -17.22 -0.30
C GLY A 382 -16.45 -15.76 -0.47
N MET A 383 -16.25 -15.00 0.63
CA MET A 383 -15.78 -13.60 0.61
C MET A 383 -14.34 -13.54 1.11
N MET A 384 -13.37 -13.30 0.23
CA MET A 384 -11.97 -13.19 0.63
C MET A 384 -11.70 -11.81 1.23
N VAL A 385 -11.50 -11.75 2.53
CA VAL A 385 -11.08 -10.57 3.29
C VAL A 385 -9.93 -10.91 4.21
N ARG A 386 -9.23 -9.91 4.74
CA ARG A 386 -8.12 -10.11 5.69
C ARG A 386 -8.34 -9.36 6.99
N ALA A 387 -8.07 -10.06 8.10
CA ALA A 387 -7.95 -9.43 9.40
C ALA A 387 -6.58 -8.76 9.52
N VAL A 388 -6.57 -7.50 9.97
CA VAL A 388 -5.36 -6.75 10.30
C VAL A 388 -5.35 -6.50 11.80
N VAL A 389 -4.26 -6.90 12.44
CA VAL A 389 -4.10 -6.86 13.90
C VAL A 389 -2.74 -6.28 14.28
N PRO A 390 -2.55 -5.82 15.52
CA PRO A 390 -1.23 -5.41 16.01
C PRO A 390 -0.15 -6.49 15.77
N PRO A 391 1.10 -6.11 15.45
CA PRO A 391 1.64 -4.75 15.42
C PRO A 391 1.47 -4.03 14.07
N THR A 392 0.72 -4.59 13.11
CA THR A 392 0.51 -3.95 11.78
C THR A 392 -0.33 -2.66 11.91
N VAL A 393 -1.21 -2.61 12.89
CA VAL A 393 -2.00 -1.44 13.29
C VAL A 393 -1.86 -1.23 14.79
N PRO A 394 -2.16 -0.05 15.35
CA PRO A 394 -2.08 0.21 16.78
C PRO A 394 -2.98 -0.74 17.61
N VAL A 395 -2.63 -0.93 18.90
CA VAL A 395 -3.45 -1.69 19.84
C VAL A 395 -4.82 -1.03 19.98
N GLY A 396 -5.88 -1.83 19.94
CA GLY A 396 -7.27 -1.35 20.01
C GLY A 396 -7.90 -0.99 18.66
N THR A 397 -7.13 -0.98 17.56
CA THR A 397 -7.62 -0.61 16.23
C THR A 397 -7.63 -1.79 15.24
N ALA A 398 -7.71 -3.03 15.76
CA ALA A 398 -7.79 -4.24 14.95
C ALA A 398 -9.05 -4.22 14.05
N ARG A 399 -8.93 -4.70 12.82
CA ARG A 399 -9.96 -4.55 11.79
C ARG A 399 -10.02 -5.72 10.81
N VAL A 400 -11.14 -5.85 10.12
CA VAL A 400 -11.18 -6.49 8.81
C VAL A 400 -10.97 -5.40 7.76
N ARG A 401 -9.96 -5.57 6.92
CA ARG A 401 -9.70 -4.67 5.80
C ARG A 401 -10.42 -5.20 4.58
N ILE A 402 -11.36 -4.41 4.06
CA ILE A 402 -12.14 -4.70 2.86
C ILE A 402 -11.59 -3.82 1.73
N CYS A 403 -11.21 -4.44 0.62
CA CYS A 403 -10.78 -3.76 -0.60
C CYS A 403 -11.76 -4.04 -1.72
N LEU A 404 -12.28 -2.99 -2.32
CA LEU A 404 -13.12 -3.08 -3.51
C LEU A 404 -12.27 -3.10 -4.78
N HIS A 405 -12.79 -3.76 -5.79
CA HIS A 405 -12.18 -3.91 -7.10
C HIS A 405 -13.17 -3.51 -8.19
N ALA A 406 -12.69 -2.96 -9.28
CA ALA A 406 -13.54 -2.61 -10.42
C ALA A 406 -14.23 -3.85 -11.07
N GLY A 407 -13.72 -5.05 -10.79
CA GLY A 407 -14.37 -6.30 -11.21
C GLY A 407 -15.47 -6.79 -10.26
N ASN A 408 -15.65 -6.18 -9.08
CA ASN A 408 -16.76 -6.54 -8.20
C ASN A 408 -18.10 -6.03 -8.76
N THR A 409 -19.17 -6.71 -8.36
CA THR A 409 -20.55 -6.31 -8.68
C THR A 409 -21.25 -5.74 -7.45
N SER A 410 -22.30 -4.93 -7.65
CA SER A 410 -23.15 -4.44 -6.56
C SER A 410 -23.77 -5.59 -5.75
N ALA A 411 -24.17 -6.69 -6.39
CA ALA A 411 -24.71 -7.87 -5.71
C ALA A 411 -23.69 -8.55 -4.80
N GLU A 412 -22.41 -8.58 -5.17
CA GLU A 412 -21.35 -9.10 -4.30
C GLU A 412 -21.11 -8.20 -3.08
N VAL A 413 -21.19 -6.88 -3.26
CA VAL A 413 -21.13 -5.90 -2.16
C VAL A 413 -22.33 -6.08 -1.21
N GLU A 414 -23.53 -6.22 -1.73
CA GLU A 414 -24.74 -6.47 -0.93
C GLU A 414 -24.62 -7.76 -0.12
N LYS A 415 -24.17 -8.84 -0.76
CA LYS A 415 -23.93 -10.13 -0.10
C LYS A 415 -22.87 -10.03 1.01
N LEU A 416 -21.80 -9.26 0.80
CA LEU A 416 -20.80 -9.01 1.83
C LEU A 416 -21.43 -8.32 3.05
N VAL A 417 -22.26 -7.29 2.83
CA VAL A 417 -22.94 -6.55 3.91
C VAL A 417 -23.97 -7.42 4.62
N GLU A 418 -24.73 -8.24 3.89
CA GLU A 418 -25.64 -9.23 4.48
C GLU A 418 -24.90 -10.18 5.43
N LEU A 419 -23.76 -10.73 4.98
CA LEU A 419 -22.94 -11.64 5.79
C LEU A 419 -22.35 -10.95 7.03
N LEU A 420 -21.97 -9.67 6.94
CA LEU A 420 -21.56 -8.89 8.09
C LEU A 420 -22.70 -8.77 9.11
N GLY A 421 -23.91 -8.49 8.67
CA GLY A 421 -25.10 -8.44 9.52
C GLY A 421 -25.39 -9.77 10.22
N ARG A 422 -25.42 -10.86 9.47
CA ARG A 422 -25.62 -12.23 9.99
C ARG A 422 -24.57 -12.61 11.03
N TRP A 423 -23.31 -12.26 10.79
CA TRP A 423 -22.25 -12.51 11.77
C TRP A 423 -22.49 -11.71 13.06
N CYS A 424 -22.85 -10.43 12.99
CA CYS A 424 -23.13 -9.60 14.16
C CYS A 424 -24.29 -10.16 14.99
N GLU A 425 -25.36 -10.62 14.35
CA GLU A 425 -26.51 -11.27 15.02
C GLU A 425 -26.08 -12.54 15.73
N SER A 426 -25.28 -13.39 15.09
CA SER A 426 -24.77 -14.63 15.71
C SER A 426 -23.90 -14.36 16.94
N GLN A 427 -23.07 -13.30 16.92
CA GLN A 427 -22.25 -12.92 18.07
C GLN A 427 -23.11 -12.40 19.23
N ALA A 428 -24.14 -11.63 18.95
CA ALA A 428 -25.08 -11.14 19.97
C ALA A 428 -25.80 -12.30 20.69
N VAL A 429 -26.25 -13.31 19.95
CA VAL A 429 -26.85 -14.54 20.52
C VAL A 429 -25.85 -15.33 21.37
N GLU A 430 -24.60 -15.49 20.89
CA GLU A 430 -23.54 -16.18 21.66
C GLU A 430 -23.22 -15.47 22.97
N GLN A 431 -23.16 -14.14 22.97
CA GLN A 431 -22.94 -13.34 24.19
C GLN A 431 -24.10 -13.46 25.17
N LEU A 432 -25.33 -13.42 24.68
CA LEU A 432 -26.53 -13.59 25.52
C LEU A 432 -26.54 -14.95 26.20
N HIS A 433 -26.24 -16.03 25.45
CA HIS A 433 -26.15 -17.37 26.03
C HIS A 433 -25.08 -17.47 27.14
N LYS A 434 -23.91 -16.88 26.95
CA LYS A 434 -22.85 -16.86 27.96
C LYS A 434 -23.29 -16.11 29.21
N HIS A 435 -23.93 -14.94 29.03
CA HIS A 435 -24.42 -14.15 30.15
C HIS A 435 -25.47 -14.91 30.98
N VAL A 436 -26.44 -15.54 30.34
CA VAL A 436 -27.44 -16.37 30.98
C VAL A 436 -26.83 -17.56 31.74
N GLN A 437 -25.82 -18.21 31.14
CA GLN A 437 -25.09 -19.30 31.82
C GLN A 437 -24.35 -18.81 33.05
N GLU A 438 -23.70 -17.64 32.98
CA GLU A 438 -23.00 -17.05 34.14
C GLU A 438 -23.97 -16.66 35.26
N GLU A 439 -25.14 -16.10 34.91
CA GLU A 439 -26.18 -15.78 35.90
C GLU A 439 -26.75 -17.05 36.56
N VAL A 440 -27.00 -18.10 35.79
CA VAL A 440 -27.47 -19.40 36.32
C VAL A 440 -26.45 -20.03 37.27
N VAL A 441 -25.15 -19.88 36.94
CA VAL A 441 -24.06 -20.37 37.85
C VAL A 441 -24.00 -19.52 39.11
N ARG A 442 -24.12 -18.18 39.01
CA ARG A 442 -24.14 -17.29 40.20
C ARG A 442 -25.35 -17.51 41.09
N ALA A 443 -26.51 -17.85 40.50
CA ALA A 443 -27.71 -18.16 41.30
C ALA A 443 -27.70 -19.50 41.97
N LYS A 444 -26.76 -20.38 41.64
CA LYS A 444 -26.53 -21.71 42.28
C LYS A 444 -25.43 -21.73 43.32
N LEU A 445 -24.67 -20.63 43.45
CA LEU A 445 -23.68 -20.38 44.52
C LEU A 445 -24.30 -19.52 45.61
#